data_4347cef950025079b06b35c816307f1b
#
_entry.id   4347cef950025079b06b35c816307f1b
#
_cell.length_a   1.000
_cell.length_b   1.000
_cell.length_c   1.000
_cell.angle_alpha   90.00
_cell.angle_beta   90.00
_cell.angle_gamma   90.00
#
_symmetry.space_group_name_H-M   'P 1'
#
loop_
_entity.id
_entity.type
_entity.pdbx_description
1 polymer ?
#
loop_
_entity_poly.entity_id
_entity_poly.type
_entity_poly.pdbx_seq_one_letter_code
_entity_poly.pdbx_strand_id
1 'polypeptide(L)'
;MKISIVMGFFLPVPPAAGGATEKTWHRLALEFAAAGHEVTVFSRRWPGFPDRETLSGVQHVRLRGCAHTPRLWRNLLHDFFWGWRVFRALPPADIVIVNCVALPAWLGALRPSAGRVVILAGRIPKGQFRCYRRIARILAPSTTVREKI
;
A
#
# COMPACT_ATOMS: atom_id res chain seq x y z
N MET A 1 3.01 -1.16 -18.20
CA MET A 1 2.66 -0.07 -17.23
C MET A 1 3.50 -0.23 -15.98
N LYS A 2 3.73 0.88 -15.27
CA LYS A 2 4.40 0.89 -13.96
C LYS A 2 3.36 0.88 -12.85
N ILE A 3 3.38 -0.15 -12.00
CA ILE A 3 2.40 -0.35 -10.92
C ILE A 3 3.16 -0.37 -9.60
N SER A 4 2.81 0.54 -8.69
CA SER A 4 3.32 0.55 -7.32
C SER A 4 2.23 0.08 -6.36
N ILE A 5 2.51 -0.96 -5.57
CA ILE A 5 1.60 -1.50 -4.56
C ILE A 5 2.17 -1.18 -3.19
N VAL A 6 1.44 -0.40 -2.40
CA VAL A 6 1.86 0.02 -1.06
C VAL A 6 1.05 -0.72 -0.02
N MET A 7 1.73 -1.55 0.76
CA MET A 7 1.14 -2.29 1.87
C MET A 7 1.11 -1.48 3.16
N GLY A 8 0.46 -2.01 4.19
CA GLY A 8 0.50 -1.44 5.53
C GLY A 8 1.89 -1.57 6.19
N PHE A 9 2.07 -0.86 7.29
CA PHE A 9 3.35 -0.73 8.01
C PHE A 9 3.73 -1.93 8.88
N PHE A 10 2.91 -2.97 8.98
CA PHE A 10 3.03 -3.99 10.03
C PHE A 10 3.38 -5.41 9.55
N LEU A 11 3.16 -5.75 8.28
CA LEU A 11 3.49 -7.08 7.74
C LEU A 11 4.39 -7.01 6.50
N PRO A 12 5.20 -8.06 6.27
CA PRO A 12 6.07 -8.14 5.09
C PRO A 12 5.35 -8.70 3.86
N VAL A 13 5.92 -8.44 2.70
CA VAL A 13 5.61 -9.14 1.44
C VAL A 13 6.94 -9.63 0.83
N PRO A 14 7.06 -10.92 0.47
CA PRO A 14 6.10 -12.04 0.57
C PRO A 14 5.58 -12.28 1.99
N PRO A 15 4.37 -12.88 2.15
CA PRO A 15 3.63 -12.95 3.41
C PRO A 15 4.20 -14.01 4.39
N ALA A 16 5.41 -13.82 4.88
CA ALA A 16 6.08 -14.73 5.82
C ALA A 16 5.37 -14.82 7.19
N ALA A 17 4.65 -13.76 7.59
CA ALA A 17 3.93 -13.71 8.87
C ALA A 17 2.40 -13.79 8.70
N GLY A 18 1.91 -14.26 7.54
CA GLY A 18 0.49 -14.34 7.24
C GLY A 18 -0.08 -13.02 6.70
N GLY A 19 -1.37 -12.77 6.95
CA GLY A 19 -2.10 -11.60 6.44
C GLY A 19 -2.84 -11.88 5.13
N ALA A 20 -4.18 -11.77 5.16
CA ALA A 20 -4.99 -12.02 3.96
C ALA A 20 -4.73 -10.98 2.86
N THR A 21 -4.59 -9.71 3.26
CA THR A 21 -4.30 -8.61 2.33
C THR A 21 -2.92 -8.78 1.69
N GLU A 22 -1.90 -9.15 2.47
CA GLU A 22 -0.54 -9.39 1.99
C GLU A 22 -0.48 -10.56 1.00
N LYS A 23 -1.18 -11.66 1.30
CA LYS A 23 -1.29 -12.82 0.39
C LYS A 23 -1.97 -12.44 -0.93
N THR A 24 -3.07 -11.70 -0.87
CA THR A 24 -3.81 -11.27 -2.06
C THR A 24 -2.96 -10.37 -2.95
N TRP A 25 -2.35 -9.33 -2.36
CA TRP A 25 -1.54 -8.39 -3.14
C TRP A 25 -0.23 -8.96 -3.61
N HIS A 26 0.36 -9.90 -2.87
CA HIS A 26 1.52 -10.63 -3.36
C HIS A 26 1.19 -11.44 -4.62
N ARG A 27 0.09 -12.19 -4.59
CA ARG A 27 -0.37 -12.97 -5.75
C ARG A 27 -0.70 -12.07 -6.94
N LEU A 28 -1.43 -10.99 -6.73
CA LEU A 28 -1.74 -10.02 -7.79
C LEU A 28 -0.49 -9.35 -8.36
N ALA A 29 0.51 -9.05 -7.52
CA ALA A 29 1.78 -8.50 -7.98
C ALA A 29 2.51 -9.46 -8.94
N LEU A 30 2.51 -10.77 -8.63
CA LEU A 30 3.08 -11.79 -9.51
C LEU A 30 2.33 -11.89 -10.84
N GLU A 31 0.99 -11.87 -10.80
CA GLU A 31 0.16 -11.90 -12.02
C GLU A 31 0.38 -10.65 -12.88
N PHE A 32 0.49 -9.46 -12.28
CA PHE A 32 0.81 -8.24 -13.02
C PHE A 32 2.20 -8.29 -13.65
N ALA A 33 3.20 -8.81 -12.93
CA ALA A 33 4.54 -8.98 -13.47
C ALA A 33 4.56 -10.00 -14.62
N ALA A 34 3.85 -11.13 -14.49
CA ALA A 34 3.69 -12.13 -15.55
C ALA A 34 2.98 -11.56 -16.79
N ALA A 35 2.07 -10.58 -16.60
CA ALA A 35 1.41 -9.85 -17.70
C ALA A 35 2.31 -8.75 -18.33
N GLY A 36 3.59 -8.67 -17.95
CA GLY A 36 4.57 -7.73 -18.54
C GLY A 36 4.54 -6.33 -17.95
N HIS A 37 3.98 -6.13 -16.75
CA HIS A 37 4.01 -4.85 -16.06
C HIS A 37 5.26 -4.72 -15.16
N GLU A 38 5.79 -3.50 -15.03
CA GLU A 38 6.81 -3.20 -14.02
C GLU A 38 6.12 -3.02 -12.66
N VAL A 39 6.33 -3.97 -11.75
CA VAL A 39 5.63 -3.98 -10.45
C VAL A 39 6.61 -3.73 -9.32
N THR A 40 6.30 -2.75 -8.47
CA THR A 40 7.05 -2.46 -7.23
C THR A 40 6.12 -2.61 -6.03
N VAL A 41 6.51 -3.44 -5.05
CA VAL A 41 5.77 -3.65 -3.80
C VAL A 41 6.52 -3.04 -2.64
N PHE A 42 5.86 -2.10 -1.93
CA PHE A 42 6.36 -1.50 -0.69
C PHE A 42 5.77 -2.23 0.51
N SER A 43 6.63 -2.78 1.37
CA SER A 43 6.22 -3.49 2.57
C SER A 43 7.18 -3.25 3.75
N ARG A 44 6.82 -3.77 4.92
CA ARG A 44 7.66 -3.68 6.11
C ARG A 44 8.93 -4.52 5.96
N ARG A 45 10.06 -4.00 6.46
CA ARG A 45 11.28 -4.79 6.69
C ARG A 45 10.99 -5.99 7.57
N TRP A 46 11.58 -7.12 7.24
CA TRP A 46 11.41 -8.36 7.98
C TRP A 46 12.73 -9.11 8.12
N PRO A 47 12.97 -9.77 9.26
CA PRO A 47 14.18 -10.60 9.43
C PRO A 47 14.32 -11.63 8.31
N GLY A 48 15.50 -11.76 7.76
CA GLY A 48 15.79 -12.71 6.67
C GLY A 48 15.44 -12.19 5.26
N PHE A 49 14.81 -11.01 5.12
CA PHE A 49 14.56 -10.39 3.82
C PHE A 49 15.45 -9.18 3.59
N PRO A 50 16.10 -9.04 2.41
CA PRO A 50 16.84 -7.83 2.07
C PRO A 50 15.90 -6.63 1.90
N ASP A 51 16.43 -5.42 2.09
CA ASP A 51 15.65 -4.18 1.94
C ASP A 51 15.13 -3.97 0.52
N ARG A 52 15.88 -4.45 -0.46
CA ARG A 52 15.51 -4.41 -1.88
C ARG A 52 15.90 -5.71 -2.55
N GLU A 53 14.98 -6.26 -3.32
CA GLU A 53 15.21 -7.43 -4.16
C GLU A 53 14.21 -7.47 -5.31
N THR A 54 14.55 -8.20 -6.36
CA THR A 54 13.60 -8.56 -7.42
C THR A 54 13.33 -10.06 -7.33
N LEU A 55 12.08 -10.41 -7.11
CA LEU A 55 11.65 -11.79 -6.96
C LEU A 55 10.51 -12.06 -7.94
N SER A 56 10.68 -13.06 -8.83
CA SER A 56 9.70 -13.41 -9.85
C SER A 56 9.17 -12.21 -10.66
N GLY A 57 10.07 -11.28 -11.05
CA GLY A 57 9.71 -10.08 -11.81
C GLY A 57 9.12 -8.92 -10.99
N VAL A 58 8.89 -9.11 -9.69
CA VAL A 58 8.38 -8.07 -8.79
C VAL A 58 9.53 -7.45 -8.00
N GLN A 59 9.64 -6.12 -8.03
CA GLN A 59 10.57 -5.37 -7.21
C GLN A 59 10.00 -5.18 -5.80
N HIS A 60 10.67 -5.71 -4.79
CA HIS A 60 10.32 -5.52 -3.39
C HIS A 60 11.17 -4.41 -2.77
N VAL A 61 10.51 -3.42 -2.18
CA VAL A 61 11.15 -2.32 -1.42
C VAL A 61 10.63 -2.39 0.01
N ARG A 62 11.50 -2.77 0.95
CA ARG A 62 11.13 -2.94 2.36
C ARG A 62 11.62 -1.77 3.19
N LEU A 63 10.70 -1.10 3.84
CA LEU A 63 10.96 0.08 4.66
C LEU A 63 10.74 -0.23 6.14
N ARG A 64 11.34 0.59 7.01
CA ARG A 64 11.16 0.47 8.44
C ARG A 64 9.69 0.66 8.82
N GLY A 65 9.07 -0.38 9.34
CA GLY A 65 7.74 -0.42 9.92
C GLY A 65 7.79 -0.88 11.37
N CYS A 66 6.63 -1.13 11.96
CA CYS A 66 6.51 -1.60 13.34
C CYS A 66 5.34 -2.58 13.47
N ALA A 67 5.27 -3.28 14.61
CA ALA A 67 4.16 -4.15 14.89
C ALA A 67 2.89 -3.35 15.15
N HIS A 68 1.74 -3.96 14.87
CA HIS A 68 0.44 -3.40 15.20
C HIS A 68 0.27 -3.33 16.72
N THR A 69 -0.29 -2.23 17.21
CA THR A 69 -0.54 -2.02 18.64
C THR A 69 -2.06 -2.04 18.94
N PRO A 70 -2.48 -2.37 20.17
CA PRO A 70 -3.89 -2.28 20.56
C PRO A 70 -4.45 -0.85 20.51
N ARG A 71 -3.61 0.16 20.61
CA ARG A 71 -3.99 1.58 20.65
C ARG A 71 -4.11 2.18 19.27
N LEU A 72 -5.32 2.55 18.86
CA LEU A 72 -5.61 3.10 17.53
C LEU A 72 -4.76 4.33 17.18
N TRP A 73 -4.63 5.30 18.10
CA TRP A 73 -3.87 6.53 17.84
C TRP A 73 -2.38 6.26 17.54
N ARG A 74 -1.77 5.25 18.20
CA ARG A 74 -0.39 4.83 17.92
C ARG A 74 -0.25 4.25 16.52
N ASN A 75 -1.23 3.44 16.11
CA ASN A 75 -1.23 2.88 14.77
C ASN A 75 -1.41 3.96 13.70
N LEU A 76 -2.22 4.98 13.94
CA LEU A 76 -2.36 6.13 13.03
C LEU A 76 -1.07 6.94 12.94
N LEU A 77 -0.36 7.13 14.06
CA LEU A 77 0.95 7.79 14.07
C LEU A 77 2.00 6.97 13.30
N HIS A 78 2.00 5.64 13.49
CA HIS A 78 2.88 4.74 12.73
C HIS A 78 2.56 4.76 11.24
N ASP A 79 1.28 4.78 10.87
CA ASP A 79 0.82 4.87 9.49
C ASP A 79 1.21 6.21 8.84
N PHE A 80 1.15 7.30 9.60
CA PHE A 80 1.60 8.62 9.15
C PHE A 80 3.09 8.61 8.78
N PHE A 81 3.96 8.12 9.66
CA PHE A 81 5.39 8.02 9.36
C PHE A 81 5.71 6.98 8.29
N TRP A 82 4.94 5.91 8.22
CA TRP A 82 5.02 4.94 7.14
C TRP A 82 4.70 5.58 5.79
N GLY A 83 3.57 6.26 5.71
CA GLY A 83 3.15 6.98 4.50
C GLY A 83 4.21 7.97 4.04
N TRP A 84 4.84 8.71 4.96
CA TRP A 84 5.94 9.64 4.63
C TRP A 84 7.17 8.93 4.05
N ARG A 85 7.59 7.80 4.66
CA ARG A 85 8.72 7.02 4.13
C ARG A 85 8.45 6.49 2.73
N VAL A 86 7.24 5.95 2.51
CA VAL A 86 6.83 5.48 1.19
C VAL A 86 6.75 6.64 0.21
N PHE A 87 6.16 7.77 0.59
CA PHE A 87 6.07 8.97 -0.26
C PHE A 87 7.43 9.40 -0.80
N ARG A 88 8.47 9.37 0.04
CA ARG A 88 9.85 9.71 -0.37
C ARG A 88 10.49 8.66 -1.25
N ALA A 89 10.15 7.40 -1.09
CA ALA A 89 10.75 6.27 -1.82
C ALA A 89 9.99 5.88 -3.08
N LEU A 90 8.74 6.38 -3.25
CA LEU A 90 7.85 6.01 -4.33
C LEU A 90 8.36 6.54 -5.68
N PRO A 91 8.64 5.67 -6.68
CA PRO A 91 8.97 6.12 -8.02
C PRO A 91 7.72 6.65 -8.74
N PRO A 92 7.89 7.37 -9.85
CA PRO A 92 6.78 7.66 -10.77
C PRO A 92 6.15 6.35 -11.26
N ALA A 93 4.82 6.28 -11.21
CA ALA A 93 4.06 5.11 -11.62
C ALA A 93 2.81 5.52 -12.40
N ASP A 94 2.28 4.60 -13.23
CA ASP A 94 1.00 4.81 -13.90
C ASP A 94 -0.16 4.62 -12.91
N ILE A 95 0.00 3.62 -12.03
CA ILE A 95 -0.99 3.28 -11.00
C ILE A 95 -0.28 3.09 -9.65
N VAL A 96 -0.83 3.69 -8.60
CA VAL A 96 -0.41 3.51 -7.22
C VAL A 96 -1.56 2.91 -6.41
N ILE A 97 -1.43 1.66 -6.02
CA ILE A 97 -2.42 0.95 -5.19
C ILE A 97 -2.02 1.10 -3.73
N VAL A 98 -2.91 1.63 -2.90
CA VAL A 98 -2.58 2.00 -1.51
C VAL A 98 -3.46 1.25 -0.52
N ASN A 99 -2.81 0.58 0.44
CA ASN A 99 -3.43 -0.15 1.54
C ASN A 99 -3.12 0.47 2.92
N CYS A 100 -2.69 1.73 2.97
CA CYS A 100 -2.45 2.50 4.20
C CYS A 100 -3.26 3.79 4.19
N VAL A 101 -3.39 4.45 5.35
CA VAL A 101 -4.34 5.57 5.54
C VAL A 101 -3.73 6.92 5.15
N ALA A 102 -2.52 7.21 5.57
CA ALA A 102 -1.95 8.56 5.40
C ALA A 102 -1.46 8.87 3.99
N LEU A 103 -0.90 7.89 3.27
CA LEU A 103 -0.26 8.12 1.98
C LEU A 103 -1.18 8.72 0.90
N PRO A 104 -2.48 8.34 0.77
CA PRO A 104 -3.36 8.96 -0.22
C PRO A 104 -3.52 10.47 -0.04
N ALA A 105 -3.57 10.94 1.21
CA ALA A 105 -3.63 12.37 1.50
C ALA A 105 -2.34 13.09 1.07
N TRP A 106 -1.19 12.50 1.35
CA TRP A 106 0.12 13.05 0.94
C TRP A 106 0.26 13.13 -0.58
N LEU A 107 -0.10 12.05 -1.30
CA LEU A 107 -0.02 12.02 -2.76
C LEU A 107 -0.94 13.04 -3.39
N GLY A 108 -2.19 13.12 -2.94
CA GLY A 108 -3.18 14.06 -3.47
C GLY A 108 -2.82 15.53 -3.23
N ALA A 109 -2.15 15.84 -2.10
CA ALA A 109 -1.78 17.20 -1.73
C ALA A 109 -0.44 17.66 -2.32
N LEU A 110 0.59 16.79 -2.25
CA LEU A 110 1.98 17.19 -2.50
C LEU A 110 2.57 16.61 -3.80
N ARG A 111 2.00 15.53 -4.33
CA ARG A 111 2.55 14.85 -5.52
C ARG A 111 1.45 14.31 -6.43
N PRO A 112 0.64 15.19 -7.03
CA PRO A 112 -0.46 14.77 -7.90
C PRO A 112 -0.02 14.02 -9.16
N SER A 113 1.25 14.14 -9.53
CA SER A 113 1.88 13.45 -10.68
C SER A 113 2.43 12.06 -10.34
N ALA A 114 2.24 11.56 -9.12
CA ALA A 114 2.78 10.26 -8.71
C ALA A 114 2.14 9.06 -9.43
N GLY A 115 1.01 9.28 -10.09
CA GLY A 115 0.22 8.27 -10.80
C GLY A 115 -1.24 8.27 -10.35
N ARG A 116 -2.05 7.40 -10.98
CA ARG A 116 -3.47 7.24 -10.64
C ARG A 116 -3.58 6.45 -9.31
N VAL A 117 -4.01 7.13 -8.26
CA VAL A 117 -4.12 6.52 -6.93
C VAL A 117 -5.41 5.69 -6.81
N VAL A 118 -5.25 4.42 -6.47
CA VAL A 118 -6.32 3.47 -6.19
C VAL A 118 -6.22 3.01 -4.74
N ILE A 119 -7.33 3.06 -4.00
CA ILE A 119 -7.37 2.67 -2.59
C ILE A 119 -8.16 1.38 -2.43
N LEU A 120 -7.64 0.44 -1.62
CA LEU A 120 -8.42 -0.69 -1.14
C LEU A 120 -9.06 -0.34 0.20
N ALA A 121 -10.39 -0.23 0.21
CA ALA A 121 -11.18 -0.06 1.44
C ALA A 121 -11.48 -1.42 2.07
N GLY A 122 -10.49 -2.02 2.75
CA GLY A 122 -10.63 -3.33 3.41
C GLY A 122 -11.51 -3.31 4.67
N ARG A 123 -11.88 -2.13 5.18
CA ARG A 123 -12.74 -1.92 6.35
C ARG A 123 -13.67 -0.76 6.11
N ILE A 124 -14.77 -0.70 6.89
CA ILE A 124 -15.71 0.44 6.86
C ILE A 124 -14.95 1.72 7.19
N PRO A 125 -15.05 2.74 6.31
CA PRO A 125 -14.32 4.00 6.49
C PRO A 125 -14.88 4.79 7.68
N LYS A 126 -13.98 5.45 8.42
CA LYS A 126 -14.33 6.33 9.55
C LYS A 126 -14.16 7.81 9.19
N GLY A 127 -14.55 8.20 7.97
CA GLY A 127 -14.49 9.59 7.50
C GLY A 127 -13.15 10.02 6.88
N GLN A 128 -12.12 9.14 6.85
CA GLN A 128 -10.80 9.46 6.30
C GLN A 128 -10.84 9.83 4.81
N PHE A 129 -11.81 9.35 4.04
CA PHE A 129 -11.92 9.63 2.61
C PHE A 129 -12.20 11.10 2.29
N ARG A 130 -12.71 11.88 3.25
CA ARG A 130 -12.87 13.33 3.11
C ARG A 130 -11.54 14.07 2.95
N CYS A 131 -10.45 13.49 3.47
CA CYS A 131 -9.12 14.05 3.37
C CYS A 131 -8.41 13.68 2.07
N TYR A 132 -8.98 12.76 1.27
CA TYR A 132 -8.34 12.27 0.07
C TYR A 132 -8.74 13.08 -1.16
N ARG A 133 -7.77 13.70 -1.78
CA ARG A 133 -7.96 14.43 -3.03
C ARG A 133 -7.37 13.63 -4.19
N ARG A 134 -7.99 13.73 -5.37
CA ARG A 134 -7.49 13.15 -6.62
C ARG A 134 -7.33 11.62 -6.59
N ILE A 135 -8.24 10.94 -5.91
CA ILE A 135 -8.31 9.48 -5.93
C ILE A 135 -9.00 9.04 -7.21
N ALA A 136 -8.32 8.15 -7.97
CA ALA A 136 -8.86 7.63 -9.22
C ALA A 136 -9.96 6.60 -8.99
N ARG A 137 -9.81 5.74 -7.97
CA ARG A 137 -10.81 4.72 -7.64
C ARG A 137 -10.65 4.21 -6.20
N ILE A 138 -11.76 3.83 -5.59
CA ILE A 138 -11.80 3.09 -4.33
C ILE A 138 -12.35 1.70 -4.64
N LEU A 139 -11.61 0.67 -4.24
CA LEU A 139 -12.01 -0.73 -4.34
C LEU A 139 -12.58 -1.19 -3.00
N ALA A 140 -13.81 -1.68 -3.01
CA ALA A 140 -14.48 -2.26 -1.85
C ALA A 140 -14.61 -3.77 -2.06
N PRO A 141 -14.02 -4.61 -1.19
CA PRO A 141 -14.06 -6.07 -1.34
C PRO A 141 -15.41 -6.69 -0.97
N SER A 142 -16.32 -5.91 -0.35
CA SER A 142 -17.67 -6.36 0.00
C SER A 142 -18.71 -5.29 -0.25
N THR A 143 -19.97 -5.73 -0.44
CA THR A 143 -21.14 -4.85 -0.61
C THR A 143 -21.34 -3.95 0.61
N THR A 144 -21.18 -4.51 1.83
CA THR A 144 -21.30 -3.76 3.09
C THR A 144 -20.31 -2.59 3.17
N VAL A 145 -19.07 -2.78 2.73
CA VAL A 145 -18.08 -1.69 2.68
C VAL A 145 -18.44 -0.69 1.59
N ARG A 146 -18.89 -1.16 0.43
CA ARG A 146 -19.28 -0.29 -0.70
C ARG A 146 -20.43 0.66 -0.34
N GLU A 147 -21.42 0.20 0.42
CA GLU A 147 -22.57 1.01 0.84
C GLU A 147 -22.23 2.09 1.88
N LYS A 148 -21.04 2.01 2.50
CA LYS A 148 -20.55 2.95 3.52
C LYS A 148 -19.47 3.91 3.02
N ILE A 149 -19.12 3.87 1.74
CA ILE A 149 -18.18 4.75 1.05
C ILE A 149 -18.91 5.92 0.41
#